data_805c89d7189ea4c04e9e68c030395594
#
_entry.id   805c89d7189ea4c04e9e68c030395594
#
_cell.length_a   1.000
_cell.length_b   1.000
_cell.length_c   1.000
_cell.angle_alpha   90.00
_cell.angle_beta   90.00
_cell.angle_gamma   90.00
#
_symmetry.space_group_name_H-M   'P 1'
#
loop_
_entity.id
_entity.type
_entity.pdbx_description
1 polymer ?
#
loop_
_entity_poly.entity_id
_entity_poly.type
_entity_poly.pdbx_seq_one_letter_code
_entity_poly.pdbx_strand_id
1 'polypeptide(L)'
;MSARAPVEFFPALSAIKICRHVFIERVPGIDVSHDKAQALQALEAVHREARRELGIADWPLLTAQQVHGNKIAVIDSEVGLARCADRGRRSAASLPDKEFAGCDGFITNQHQIALGIHVADCCAVYLVDPKTPAIGLVHSGKKGTEQEIAAKAIEQLHENFGSGPADLIVQLSPCIRPPHYEIDFGAAIVEQCRNAGVKQIYAASECTACDTARYYSYRAEKGKTGRMLALLGLV
;
A
#
# COMPACT_ATOMS: atom_id res chain seq x y z
N MET A 1 -13.47 13.66 -22.10
CA MET A 1 -12.50 12.57 -22.04
C MET A 1 -12.05 12.46 -20.61
N SER A 2 -12.26 11.32 -19.95
CA SER A 2 -11.75 11.10 -18.57
C SER A 2 -10.23 11.12 -18.64
N ALA A 3 -9.58 11.93 -17.81
CA ALA A 3 -8.12 11.96 -17.74
C ALA A 3 -7.64 10.60 -17.24
N ARG A 4 -6.75 9.98 -18.02
CA ARG A 4 -6.11 8.73 -17.60
C ARG A 4 -5.17 9.03 -16.43
N ALA A 5 -5.23 8.22 -15.37
CA ALA A 5 -4.32 8.37 -14.24
C ALA A 5 -2.87 8.08 -14.67
N PRO A 6 -1.91 8.95 -14.35
CA PRO A 6 -0.51 8.57 -14.42
C PRO A 6 -0.24 7.43 -13.45
N VAL A 7 0.46 6.37 -13.92
CA VAL A 7 0.71 5.16 -13.14
C VAL A 7 2.16 4.72 -13.28
N GLU A 8 2.71 4.16 -12.20
CA GLU A 8 4.01 3.52 -12.16
C GLU A 8 3.86 2.02 -11.89
N PHE A 9 4.56 1.21 -12.66
CA PHE A 9 4.71 -0.22 -12.45
C PHE A 9 6.14 -0.53 -12.05
N PHE A 10 6.32 -1.22 -10.95
CA PHE A 10 7.64 -1.59 -10.44
C PHE A 10 8.15 -2.85 -11.15
N PRO A 11 9.34 -2.81 -11.82
CA PRO A 11 9.84 -3.95 -12.58
C PRO A 11 9.94 -5.24 -11.78
N ALA A 12 10.38 -5.15 -10.52
CA ALA A 12 10.50 -6.32 -9.64
C ALA A 12 9.15 -7.02 -9.40
N LEU A 13 8.07 -6.27 -9.25
CA LEU A 13 6.73 -6.82 -9.07
C LEU A 13 6.08 -7.21 -10.40
N SER A 14 6.38 -6.50 -11.50
CA SER A 14 5.89 -6.84 -12.84
C SER A 14 6.40 -8.19 -13.34
N ALA A 15 7.55 -8.64 -12.86
CA ALA A 15 8.11 -9.95 -13.17
C ALA A 15 7.32 -11.11 -12.49
N ILE A 16 6.50 -10.81 -11.48
CA ILE A 16 5.76 -11.80 -10.70
C ILE A 16 4.36 -11.99 -11.31
N LYS A 17 4.09 -13.20 -11.86
CA LYS A 17 2.84 -13.47 -12.57
C LYS A 17 1.61 -13.61 -11.65
N ILE A 18 1.82 -13.94 -10.38
CA ILE A 18 0.74 -14.23 -9.43
C ILE A 18 0.12 -12.98 -8.81
N CYS A 19 0.64 -11.78 -9.08
CA CYS A 19 0.09 -10.56 -8.53
C CYS A 19 -0.19 -9.49 -9.60
N ARG A 20 -1.09 -8.59 -9.27
CA ARG A 20 -1.32 -7.31 -9.94
C ARG A 20 -0.91 -6.21 -8.99
N HIS A 21 -0.18 -5.21 -9.48
CA HIS A 21 0.19 -4.04 -8.70
C HIS A 21 0.19 -2.79 -9.56
N VAL A 22 0.02 -1.66 -8.93
CA VAL A 22 0.22 -0.33 -9.55
C VAL A 22 0.42 0.71 -8.45
N PHE A 23 1.17 1.74 -8.75
CA PHE A 23 1.24 2.98 -7.97
C PHE A 23 0.65 4.11 -8.82
N ILE A 24 -0.51 4.62 -8.40
CA ILE A 24 -1.19 5.73 -9.07
C ILE A 24 -0.61 7.03 -8.53
N GLU A 25 -0.04 7.81 -9.42
CA GLU A 25 0.64 9.06 -9.13
C GLU A 25 -0.35 10.23 -8.99
N ARG A 26 0.15 11.46 -8.99
CA ARG A 26 -0.68 12.67 -9.02
C ARG A 26 -1.50 12.71 -10.31
N VAL A 27 -2.80 12.96 -10.17
CA VAL A 27 -3.73 13.13 -11.30
C VAL A 27 -3.85 14.60 -11.65
N PRO A 28 -3.40 15.01 -12.85
CA PRO A 28 -3.50 16.42 -13.27
C PRO A 28 -4.96 16.87 -13.45
N GLY A 29 -5.22 18.14 -13.17
CA GLY A 29 -6.52 18.78 -13.45
C GLY A 29 -7.64 18.45 -12.48
N ILE A 30 -7.37 17.70 -11.41
CA ILE A 30 -8.32 17.47 -10.32
C ILE A 30 -7.96 18.39 -9.14
N ASP A 31 -8.92 19.16 -8.66
CA ASP A 31 -8.73 19.97 -7.45
C ASP A 31 -8.79 19.05 -6.22
N VAL A 32 -7.66 18.98 -5.52
CA VAL A 32 -7.46 18.18 -4.31
C VAL A 32 -6.99 19.04 -3.13
N SER A 33 -7.11 20.36 -3.25
CA SER A 33 -6.69 21.34 -2.23
C SER A 33 -7.65 21.41 -1.03
N HIS A 34 -8.18 20.26 -0.62
CA HIS A 34 -9.17 20.07 0.41
C HIS A 34 -8.67 19.18 1.55
N ASP A 35 -9.56 18.80 2.46
CA ASP A 35 -9.27 17.76 3.43
C ASP A 35 -9.12 16.37 2.77
N LYS A 36 -8.60 15.38 3.54
CA LYS A 36 -8.34 14.03 3.02
C LYS A 36 -9.58 13.40 2.38
N ALA A 37 -10.74 13.52 3.02
CA ALA A 37 -11.95 12.83 2.56
C ALA A 37 -12.45 13.42 1.23
N GLN A 38 -12.52 14.74 1.12
CA GLN A 38 -12.92 15.45 -0.09
C GLN A 38 -11.93 15.20 -1.23
N ALA A 39 -10.62 15.23 -0.95
CA ALA A 39 -9.59 14.94 -1.95
C ALA A 39 -9.69 13.49 -2.47
N LEU A 40 -9.93 12.50 -1.61
CA LEU A 40 -10.13 11.10 -2.02
C LEU A 40 -11.41 10.94 -2.84
N GLN A 41 -12.49 11.62 -2.47
CA GLN A 41 -13.74 11.63 -3.23
C GLN A 41 -13.54 12.19 -4.64
N ALA A 42 -12.78 13.26 -4.79
CA ALA A 42 -12.46 13.85 -6.09
C ALA A 42 -11.65 12.88 -6.99
N LEU A 43 -10.79 12.04 -6.39
CA LEU A 43 -9.94 11.08 -7.09
C LEU A 43 -10.64 9.74 -7.36
N GLU A 44 -11.78 9.46 -6.75
CA GLU A 44 -12.43 8.13 -6.78
C GLU A 44 -12.69 7.61 -8.21
N ALA A 45 -13.21 8.45 -9.10
CA ALA A 45 -13.52 8.05 -10.47
C ALA A 45 -12.27 7.62 -11.24
N VAL A 46 -11.16 8.33 -11.07
CA VAL A 46 -9.89 8.03 -11.73
C VAL A 46 -9.22 6.78 -11.13
N HIS A 47 -9.27 6.62 -9.81
CA HIS A 47 -8.79 5.40 -9.14
C HIS A 47 -9.59 4.16 -9.58
N ARG A 48 -10.90 4.28 -9.76
CA ARG A 48 -11.75 3.20 -10.29
C ARG A 48 -11.40 2.84 -11.74
N GLU A 49 -11.12 3.84 -12.57
CA GLU A 49 -10.67 3.60 -13.96
C GLU A 49 -9.31 2.90 -14.00
N ALA A 50 -8.35 3.31 -13.17
CA ALA A 50 -7.06 2.65 -13.07
C ALA A 50 -7.20 1.16 -12.62
N ARG A 51 -8.13 0.87 -11.69
CA ARG A 51 -8.46 -0.53 -11.33
C ARG A 51 -9.03 -1.31 -12.51
N ARG A 52 -9.84 -0.67 -13.36
CA ARG A 52 -10.40 -1.31 -14.57
C ARG A 52 -9.28 -1.62 -15.58
N GLU A 53 -8.39 -0.67 -15.84
CA GLU A 53 -7.23 -0.89 -16.71
C GLU A 53 -6.30 -1.99 -16.20
N LEU A 54 -6.18 -2.15 -14.88
CA LEU A 54 -5.40 -3.21 -14.24
C LEU A 54 -6.11 -4.58 -14.27
N GLY A 55 -7.39 -4.62 -14.66
CA GLY A 55 -8.19 -5.86 -14.69
C GLY A 55 -8.63 -6.35 -13.30
N ILE A 56 -8.77 -5.43 -12.33
CA ILE A 56 -9.18 -5.73 -10.94
C ILE A 56 -10.40 -4.90 -10.52
N ALA A 57 -11.19 -4.41 -11.47
CA ALA A 57 -12.35 -3.58 -11.15
C ALA A 57 -13.41 -4.31 -10.32
N ASP A 58 -13.58 -5.61 -10.57
CA ASP A 58 -14.57 -6.45 -9.90
C ASP A 58 -14.06 -7.04 -8.58
N TRP A 59 -12.80 -6.81 -8.24
CA TRP A 59 -12.23 -7.27 -6.98
C TRP A 59 -12.63 -6.30 -5.86
N PRO A 60 -13.04 -6.78 -4.67
CA PRO A 60 -13.25 -5.90 -3.52
C PRO A 60 -11.95 -5.15 -3.18
N LEU A 61 -12.06 -3.84 -3.02
CA LEU A 61 -10.95 -2.99 -2.58
C LEU A 61 -10.98 -2.85 -1.06
N LEU A 62 -9.92 -3.28 -0.40
CA LEU A 62 -9.72 -3.10 1.02
C LEU A 62 -8.72 -1.97 1.25
N THR A 63 -9.15 -0.92 1.94
CA THR A 63 -8.30 0.21 2.33
C THR A 63 -8.14 0.32 3.82
N ALA A 64 -6.99 0.78 4.29
CA ALA A 64 -6.73 1.05 5.69
C ALA A 64 -7.08 2.50 6.04
N GLN A 65 -7.58 2.74 7.24
CA GLN A 65 -7.80 4.10 7.76
C GLN A 65 -6.50 4.90 7.83
N GLN A 66 -5.38 4.20 8.10
CA GLN A 66 -4.03 4.76 8.15
C GLN A 66 -3.88 5.79 9.29
N VAL A 67 -3.80 5.27 10.49
CA VAL A 67 -3.64 6.06 11.74
C VAL A 67 -2.18 6.34 12.09
N HIS A 68 -1.26 6.00 11.19
CA HIS A 68 0.21 6.08 11.36
C HIS A 68 0.71 5.18 12.51
N GLY A 69 0.06 4.06 12.73
CA GLY A 69 0.44 3.02 13.69
C GLY A 69 1.19 1.85 13.01
N ASN A 70 1.12 0.68 13.66
CA ASN A 70 1.69 -0.57 13.14
C ASN A 70 0.70 -1.74 13.18
N LYS A 71 -0.61 -1.46 13.21
CA LYS A 71 -1.63 -2.51 13.13
C LYS A 71 -1.83 -2.94 11.68
N ILE A 72 -1.77 -4.25 11.47
CA ILE A 72 -1.95 -4.90 10.17
C ILE A 72 -3.15 -5.83 10.28
N ALA A 73 -4.06 -5.76 9.32
CA ALA A 73 -5.18 -6.67 9.23
C ALA A 73 -4.79 -7.92 8.44
N VAL A 74 -5.09 -9.09 8.99
CA VAL A 74 -4.93 -10.38 8.31
C VAL A 74 -6.24 -10.72 7.64
N ILE A 75 -6.20 -10.96 6.32
CA ILE A 75 -7.35 -11.36 5.51
C ILE A 75 -7.14 -12.81 5.09
N ASP A 76 -7.93 -13.72 5.63
CA ASP A 76 -7.84 -15.16 5.37
C ASP A 76 -9.15 -15.77 4.86
N SER A 77 -9.12 -17.05 4.43
CA SER A 77 -10.26 -17.74 3.81
C SER A 77 -11.36 -18.16 4.80
N GLU A 78 -11.04 -18.28 6.08
CA GLU A 78 -12.04 -18.72 7.07
C GLU A 78 -13.02 -17.60 7.42
N VAL A 79 -12.67 -16.39 7.06
CA VAL A 79 -13.50 -15.23 7.28
C VAL A 79 -13.38 -14.35 6.04
N GLY A 80 -14.37 -14.32 5.19
CA GLY A 80 -14.52 -13.18 4.27
C GLY A 80 -14.59 -11.86 5.06
N LEU A 81 -13.82 -11.72 6.15
CA LEU A 81 -13.77 -10.64 7.10
C LEU A 81 -12.43 -10.67 7.83
N ALA A 82 -11.73 -9.54 7.77
CA ALA A 82 -10.50 -9.28 8.48
C ALA A 82 -10.60 -9.54 9.98
N ARG A 83 -9.61 -10.22 10.53
CA ARG A 83 -9.27 -10.15 11.94
C ARG A 83 -8.37 -8.91 12.17
N CYS A 84 -8.97 -7.77 12.46
CA CYS A 84 -8.33 -6.91 13.45
C CYS A 84 -8.45 -7.66 14.78
N ALA A 85 -7.40 -7.73 15.58
CA ALA A 85 -7.30 -8.51 16.82
C ALA A 85 -8.37 -8.17 17.87
N ASP A 86 -9.65 -8.19 17.46
CA ASP A 86 -10.82 -8.13 18.35
C ASP A 86 -11.98 -8.95 17.75
N ARG A 87 -12.57 -9.79 18.59
CA ARG A 87 -13.38 -10.96 18.29
C ARG A 87 -14.70 -10.67 17.59
N GLY A 88 -15.07 -11.46 16.56
CA GLY A 88 -16.44 -11.59 16.07
C GLY A 88 -16.56 -12.21 14.66
N ARG A 89 -17.12 -13.42 14.56
CA ARG A 89 -17.41 -14.14 13.31
C ARG A 89 -18.51 -13.49 12.48
N ARG A 90 -18.34 -13.40 11.15
CA ARG A 90 -19.45 -13.34 10.16
C ARG A 90 -19.07 -13.98 8.82
N SER A 91 -20.06 -14.49 8.08
CA SER A 91 -19.98 -15.36 6.90
C SER A 91 -19.57 -14.66 5.60
N ALA A 92 -18.97 -15.44 4.68
CA ALA A 92 -18.57 -15.06 3.33
C ALA A 92 -19.79 -14.67 2.45
N ALA A 93 -20.03 -13.37 2.33
CA ALA A 93 -20.74 -12.77 1.22
C ALA A 93 -19.74 -11.85 0.51
N SER A 94 -19.87 -11.64 -0.80
CA SER A 94 -19.00 -10.76 -1.59
C SER A 94 -18.66 -9.49 -0.80
N LEU A 95 -17.38 -9.34 -0.44
CA LEU A 95 -16.95 -8.18 0.33
C LEU A 95 -17.13 -6.93 -0.54
N PRO A 96 -17.92 -5.93 -0.11
CA PRO A 96 -17.91 -4.62 -0.76
C PRO A 96 -16.54 -3.96 -0.50
N ASP A 97 -16.21 -2.93 -1.28
CA ASP A 97 -15.08 -2.06 -0.97
C ASP A 97 -15.20 -1.59 0.48
N LYS A 98 -14.13 -1.74 1.28
CA LYS A 98 -14.17 -1.53 2.73
C LYS A 98 -12.92 -0.86 3.27
N GLU A 99 -13.12 0.16 4.10
CA GLU A 99 -12.06 0.75 4.92
C GLU A 99 -11.98 0.05 6.29
N PHE A 100 -10.75 -0.32 6.68
CA PHE A 100 -10.48 -0.97 7.96
C PHE A 100 -9.98 0.04 8.98
N ALA A 101 -10.77 0.22 10.05
CA ALA A 101 -10.48 1.16 11.12
C ALA A 101 -9.23 0.75 11.93
N GLY A 102 -8.42 1.74 12.29
CA GLY A 102 -7.25 1.57 13.16
C GLY A 102 -6.10 0.75 12.58
N CYS A 103 -6.13 0.40 11.28
CA CYS A 103 -5.09 -0.35 10.61
C CYS A 103 -4.24 0.55 9.71
N ASP A 104 -2.98 0.16 9.50
CA ASP A 104 -2.04 0.80 8.59
C ASP A 104 -1.54 -0.16 7.49
N GLY A 105 -2.18 -1.31 7.33
CA GLY A 105 -1.86 -2.24 6.27
C GLY A 105 -2.60 -3.57 6.38
N PHE A 106 -2.27 -4.44 5.42
CA PHE A 106 -2.89 -5.74 5.22
C PHE A 106 -1.86 -6.79 4.86
N ILE A 107 -2.16 -8.04 5.23
CA ILE A 107 -1.55 -9.24 4.65
C ILE A 107 -2.66 -10.20 4.25
N THR A 108 -2.47 -10.96 3.16
CA THR A 108 -3.43 -11.95 2.68
C THR A 108 -2.79 -13.00 1.79
N ASN A 109 -3.40 -14.19 1.76
CA ASN A 109 -3.20 -15.21 0.73
C ASN A 109 -4.44 -15.40 -0.15
N GLN A 110 -5.42 -14.50 -0.05
CA GLN A 110 -6.65 -14.59 -0.82
C GLN A 110 -6.48 -14.00 -2.21
N HIS A 111 -6.98 -14.73 -3.21
CA HIS A 111 -7.03 -14.30 -4.60
C HIS A 111 -8.18 -13.32 -4.82
N GLN A 112 -8.03 -12.48 -5.84
CA GLN A 112 -9.07 -11.55 -6.30
C GLN A 112 -9.55 -10.56 -5.23
N ILE A 113 -8.65 -10.17 -4.34
CA ILE A 113 -8.83 -9.05 -3.42
C ILE A 113 -7.78 -7.99 -3.75
N ALA A 114 -8.19 -6.74 -3.85
CA ALA A 114 -7.31 -5.59 -4.03
C ALA A 114 -7.03 -4.93 -2.68
N LEU A 115 -5.76 -4.87 -2.29
CA LEU A 115 -5.29 -4.08 -1.16
C LEU A 115 -4.95 -2.67 -1.62
N GLY A 116 -5.37 -1.65 -0.89
CA GLY A 116 -5.14 -0.25 -1.23
C GLY A 116 -4.56 0.56 -0.05
N ILE A 117 -3.48 1.30 -0.31
CA ILE A 117 -2.85 2.23 0.63
C ILE A 117 -2.69 3.59 -0.03
N HIS A 118 -3.19 4.64 0.64
CA HIS A 118 -3.10 6.02 0.20
C HIS A 118 -1.89 6.71 0.82
N VAL A 119 -1.05 7.35 0.01
CA VAL A 119 0.15 8.05 0.50
C VAL A 119 0.28 9.46 -0.07
N ALA A 120 0.84 10.35 0.73
CA ALA A 120 1.42 11.64 0.34
C ALA A 120 2.58 11.89 1.31
N ASP A 121 3.79 11.62 0.87
CA ASP A 121 5.06 11.58 1.58
C ASP A 121 5.40 10.28 2.32
N CYS A 122 4.44 9.62 2.98
CA CYS A 122 4.67 8.29 3.57
C CYS A 122 4.94 7.24 2.49
N CYS A 123 5.59 6.14 2.87
CA CYS A 123 5.89 5.03 1.98
C CYS A 123 4.78 3.99 1.99
N ALA A 124 4.38 3.50 0.82
CA ALA A 124 3.67 2.25 0.68
C ALA A 124 4.70 1.13 0.46
N VAL A 125 4.64 0.08 1.29
CA VAL A 125 5.55 -1.06 1.22
C VAL A 125 4.77 -2.27 0.71
N TYR A 126 5.14 -2.73 -0.48
CA TYR A 126 4.61 -3.93 -1.11
C TYR A 126 5.44 -5.13 -0.69
N LEU A 127 4.80 -6.20 -0.27
CA LEU A 127 5.44 -7.47 0.07
C LEU A 127 4.76 -8.58 -0.74
N VAL A 128 5.53 -9.38 -1.45
CA VAL A 128 5.01 -10.49 -2.26
C VAL A 128 5.87 -11.72 -2.04
N ASP A 129 5.23 -12.82 -1.66
CA ASP A 129 5.84 -14.14 -1.66
C ASP A 129 5.35 -14.92 -2.90
N PRO A 130 6.20 -15.09 -3.94
CA PRO A 130 5.81 -15.85 -5.11
C PRO A 130 5.87 -17.37 -4.91
N LYS A 131 6.52 -17.85 -3.85
CA LYS A 131 6.72 -19.26 -3.57
C LYS A 131 5.57 -19.84 -2.74
N THR A 132 5.19 -19.11 -1.69
CA THR A 132 3.99 -19.38 -0.91
C THR A 132 3.03 -18.22 -1.18
N PRO A 133 2.08 -18.34 -2.15
CA PRO A 133 1.31 -17.19 -2.62
C PRO A 133 0.67 -16.41 -1.49
N ALA A 134 1.32 -15.33 -1.08
CA ALA A 134 0.85 -14.39 -0.07
C ALA A 134 1.37 -12.98 -0.38
N ILE A 135 0.59 -11.97 -0.02
CA ILE A 135 0.95 -10.57 -0.23
C ILE A 135 0.72 -9.74 1.02
N GLY A 136 1.44 -8.63 1.10
CA GLY A 136 1.20 -7.58 2.08
C GLY A 136 1.33 -6.20 1.44
N LEU A 137 0.54 -5.25 1.94
CA LEU A 137 0.65 -3.84 1.56
C LEU A 137 0.47 -3.00 2.82
N VAL A 138 1.51 -2.26 3.22
CA VAL A 138 1.49 -1.49 4.46
C VAL A 138 1.90 -0.03 4.24
N HIS A 139 1.32 0.85 5.06
CA HIS A 139 1.61 2.27 5.13
C HIS A 139 2.69 2.54 6.18
N SER A 140 3.83 3.06 5.77
CA SER A 140 4.94 3.40 6.66
C SER A 140 5.29 4.90 6.56
N GLY A 141 4.79 5.67 7.50
CA GLY A 141 5.23 7.03 7.80
C GLY A 141 6.20 7.04 8.99
N LYS A 142 6.51 8.22 9.56
CA LYS A 142 7.47 8.33 10.69
C LYS A 142 7.19 7.32 11.80
N LYS A 143 6.00 7.39 12.41
CA LYS A 143 5.64 6.50 13.54
C LYS A 143 5.56 5.03 13.13
N GLY A 144 5.00 4.73 11.93
CA GLY A 144 4.94 3.35 11.43
C GLY A 144 6.34 2.77 11.22
N THR A 145 7.29 3.59 10.72
CA THR A 145 8.69 3.20 10.56
C THR A 145 9.36 3.02 11.94
N GLU A 146 9.17 3.95 12.87
CA GLU A 146 9.68 3.83 14.25
C GLU A 146 9.13 2.59 14.98
N GLN A 147 7.91 2.16 14.65
CA GLN A 147 7.25 0.97 15.19
C GLN A 147 7.45 -0.29 14.33
N GLU A 148 8.35 -0.23 13.35
CA GLU A 148 8.80 -1.34 12.51
C GLU A 148 7.66 -2.08 11.77
N ILE A 149 6.67 -1.34 11.23
CA ILE A 149 5.50 -1.95 10.57
C ILE A 149 5.88 -2.89 9.42
N ALA A 150 6.95 -2.60 8.68
CA ALA A 150 7.41 -3.45 7.59
C ALA A 150 7.97 -4.79 8.10
N ALA A 151 8.80 -4.78 9.15
CA ALA A 151 9.32 -5.99 9.79
C ALA A 151 8.18 -6.82 10.39
N LYS A 152 7.21 -6.16 11.03
CA LYS A 152 6.01 -6.81 11.56
C LYS A 152 5.16 -7.46 10.47
N ALA A 153 5.04 -6.84 9.29
CA ALA A 153 4.34 -7.44 8.17
C ALA A 153 5.04 -8.72 7.68
N ILE A 154 6.37 -8.72 7.64
CA ILE A 154 7.19 -9.89 7.29
C ILE A 154 6.97 -11.03 8.29
N GLU A 155 7.03 -10.72 9.60
CA GLU A 155 6.76 -11.67 10.68
C GLU A 155 5.35 -12.27 10.56
N GLN A 156 4.33 -11.43 10.37
CA GLN A 156 2.95 -11.89 10.24
C GLN A 156 2.70 -12.71 8.96
N LEU A 157 3.35 -12.39 7.83
CA LEU A 157 3.31 -13.23 6.63
C LEU A 157 3.89 -14.62 6.90
N HIS A 158 4.96 -14.70 7.69
CA HIS A 158 5.53 -15.97 8.12
C HIS A 158 4.59 -16.75 9.05
N GLU A 159 4.09 -16.11 10.09
CA GLU A 159 3.24 -16.75 11.10
C GLU A 159 1.89 -17.23 10.55
N ASN A 160 1.25 -16.43 9.68
CA ASN A 160 -0.11 -16.71 9.19
C ASN A 160 -0.12 -17.57 7.92
N PHE A 161 0.90 -17.44 7.05
CA PHE A 161 0.89 -18.08 5.73
C PHE A 161 2.13 -18.93 5.46
N GLY A 162 3.11 -18.97 6.36
CA GLY A 162 4.34 -19.75 6.19
C GLY A 162 5.35 -19.14 5.21
N SER A 163 5.20 -17.87 4.85
CA SER A 163 6.12 -17.15 3.96
C SER A 163 7.51 -17.06 4.58
N GLY A 164 8.52 -17.54 3.88
CA GLY A 164 9.92 -17.39 4.30
C GLY A 164 10.41 -15.96 4.02
N PRO A 165 11.00 -15.23 5.01
CA PRO A 165 11.50 -13.88 4.76
C PRO A 165 12.46 -13.78 3.56
N ALA A 166 13.29 -14.81 3.34
CA ALA A 166 14.23 -14.87 2.21
C ALA A 166 13.55 -15.07 0.83
N ASP A 167 12.31 -15.52 0.80
CA ASP A 167 11.52 -15.74 -0.41
C ASP A 167 10.69 -14.51 -0.79
N LEU A 168 10.54 -13.56 0.16
CA LEU A 168 9.80 -12.31 -0.07
C LEU A 168 10.52 -11.38 -1.05
N ILE A 169 9.72 -10.76 -1.91
CA ILE A 169 10.12 -9.60 -2.71
C ILE A 169 9.44 -8.39 -2.09
N VAL A 170 10.24 -7.42 -1.66
CA VAL A 170 9.77 -6.17 -1.05
C VAL A 170 10.06 -5.01 -1.99
N GLN A 171 9.04 -4.20 -2.26
CA GLN A 171 9.14 -2.98 -3.06
C GLN A 171 8.61 -1.79 -2.28
N LEU A 172 9.40 -0.73 -2.19
CA LEU A 172 9.02 0.55 -1.60
C LEU A 172 8.56 1.52 -2.69
N SER A 173 7.45 2.22 -2.45
CA SER A 173 7.01 3.32 -3.31
C SER A 173 7.89 4.56 -3.15
N PRO A 174 7.79 5.55 -4.07
CA PRO A 174 8.26 6.91 -3.80
C PRO A 174 7.75 7.43 -2.46
N CYS A 175 8.61 8.13 -1.72
CA CYS A 175 8.29 8.73 -0.43
C CYS A 175 9.12 9.99 -0.21
N ILE A 176 8.80 10.77 0.83
CA ILE A 176 9.60 11.96 1.15
C ILE A 176 10.99 11.57 1.65
N ARG A 177 12.01 12.37 1.27
CA ARG A 177 13.42 12.13 1.60
C ARG A 177 14.12 13.41 2.04
N PRO A 178 15.28 13.31 2.68
CA PRO A 178 16.14 14.48 2.87
C PRO A 178 16.47 15.19 1.54
N PRO A 179 16.60 16.55 1.54
CA PRO A 179 16.50 17.44 2.68
C PRO A 179 15.07 17.88 3.03
N HIS A 180 14.02 17.39 2.34
CA HIS A 180 12.64 17.80 2.58
C HIS A 180 12.05 17.19 3.85
N TYR A 181 12.68 16.17 4.37
CA TYR A 181 12.35 15.56 5.66
C TYR A 181 13.62 15.19 6.41
N GLU A 182 13.55 15.21 7.75
CA GLU A 182 14.70 14.96 8.63
C GLU A 182 15.13 13.47 8.69
N ILE A 183 14.25 12.56 8.29
CA ILE A 183 14.49 11.10 8.31
C ILE A 183 14.34 10.55 6.90
N ASP A 184 15.28 9.70 6.48
CA ASP A 184 15.10 8.87 5.28
C ASP A 184 14.29 7.61 5.63
N PHE A 185 12.98 7.68 5.46
CA PHE A 185 12.10 6.53 5.69
C PHE A 185 12.46 5.35 4.80
N GLY A 186 12.78 5.61 3.53
CA GLY A 186 13.12 4.54 2.60
C GLY A 186 14.33 3.76 3.06
N ALA A 187 15.39 4.44 3.49
CA ALA A 187 16.59 3.80 4.02
C ALA A 187 16.30 3.00 5.30
N ALA A 188 15.52 3.58 6.22
CA ALA A 188 15.15 2.91 7.47
C ALA A 188 14.31 1.65 7.22
N ILE A 189 13.32 1.71 6.32
CA ILE A 189 12.46 0.56 5.97
C ILE A 189 13.29 -0.54 5.29
N VAL A 190 14.20 -0.18 4.37
CA VAL A 190 15.11 -1.15 3.72
C VAL A 190 15.94 -1.89 4.76
N GLU A 191 16.48 -1.18 5.75
CA GLU A 191 17.28 -1.79 6.82
C GLU A 191 16.43 -2.72 7.70
N GLN A 192 15.22 -2.32 8.07
CA GLN A 192 14.28 -3.18 8.81
C GLN A 192 13.96 -4.46 8.04
N CYS A 193 13.66 -4.36 6.73
CA CYS A 193 13.39 -5.54 5.90
C CYS A 193 14.61 -6.45 5.80
N ARG A 194 15.81 -5.88 5.67
CA ARG A 194 17.06 -6.64 5.62
C ARG A 194 17.31 -7.39 6.93
N ASN A 195 17.12 -6.71 8.06
CA ASN A 195 17.27 -7.30 9.40
C ASN A 195 16.23 -8.40 9.66
N ALA A 196 15.03 -8.28 9.06
CA ALA A 196 14.01 -9.33 9.08
C ALA A 196 14.31 -10.52 8.15
N GLY A 197 15.43 -10.51 7.41
CA GLY A 197 15.89 -11.63 6.58
C GLY A 197 15.49 -11.57 5.11
N VAL A 198 14.86 -10.47 4.64
CA VAL A 198 14.52 -10.28 3.23
C VAL A 198 15.79 -10.05 2.40
N LYS A 199 15.90 -10.78 1.27
CA LYS A 199 17.04 -10.67 0.37
C LYS A 199 16.78 -9.82 -0.86
N GLN A 200 15.52 -9.72 -1.29
CA GLN A 200 15.10 -9.01 -2.49
C GLN A 200 14.32 -7.76 -2.10
N ILE A 201 15.02 -6.64 -1.95
CA ILE A 201 14.45 -5.36 -1.52
C ILE A 201 14.74 -4.31 -2.59
N TYR A 202 13.70 -3.71 -3.10
CA TYR A 202 13.72 -2.66 -4.11
C TYR A 202 13.08 -1.40 -3.54
N ALA A 203 13.68 -0.27 -3.79
CA ALA A 203 13.17 1.02 -3.31
C ALA A 203 13.20 2.05 -4.42
N ALA A 204 12.10 2.77 -4.60
CA ALA A 204 12.08 3.95 -5.44
C ALA A 204 13.01 5.01 -4.84
N SER A 205 13.78 5.68 -5.69
CA SER A 205 14.73 6.72 -5.26
C SER A 205 14.09 8.11 -5.18
N GLU A 206 12.93 8.26 -5.78
CA GLU A 206 12.22 9.53 -5.95
C GLU A 206 11.71 10.08 -4.62
N CYS A 207 11.90 11.39 -4.46
CA CYS A 207 11.36 12.14 -3.33
C CYS A 207 10.05 12.83 -3.74
N THR A 208 8.97 12.53 -3.04
CA THR A 208 7.63 13.07 -3.35
C THR A 208 7.54 14.59 -3.21
N ALA A 209 8.31 15.20 -2.29
CA ALA A 209 8.37 16.63 -2.12
C ALA A 209 9.29 17.35 -3.13
N CYS A 210 10.18 16.61 -3.82
CA CYS A 210 11.04 17.17 -4.87
C CYS A 210 10.30 17.36 -6.19
N ASP A 211 9.34 16.48 -6.49
CA ASP A 211 8.57 16.49 -7.75
C ASP A 211 7.07 16.51 -7.47
N THR A 212 6.57 17.67 -7.11
CA THR A 212 5.15 17.88 -6.87
C THR A 212 4.32 17.95 -8.15
N ALA A 213 4.94 17.96 -9.33
CA ALA A 213 4.22 17.78 -10.59
C ALA A 213 3.79 16.30 -10.78
N ARG A 214 4.59 15.35 -10.28
CA ARG A 214 4.36 13.91 -10.38
C ARG A 214 3.71 13.31 -9.14
N TYR A 215 3.96 13.87 -7.94
CA TYR A 215 3.50 13.31 -6.68
C TYR A 215 2.72 14.31 -5.84
N TYR A 216 1.78 13.83 -5.06
CA TYR A 216 1.19 14.60 -3.97
C TYR A 216 2.13 14.59 -2.76
N SER A 217 2.38 15.76 -2.17
CA SER A 217 3.22 15.89 -0.99
C SER A 217 2.50 16.67 0.11
N TYR A 218 2.22 15.99 1.21
CA TYR A 218 1.61 16.62 2.40
C TYR A 218 2.49 17.75 2.96
N ARG A 219 3.80 17.55 2.95
CA ARG A 219 4.80 18.53 3.45
C ARG A 219 4.86 19.75 2.55
N ALA A 220 5.04 19.56 1.25
CA ALA A 220 5.20 20.65 0.29
C ALA A 220 3.91 21.47 0.13
N GLU A 221 2.75 20.82 0.17
CA GLU A 221 1.43 21.43 -0.03
C GLU A 221 0.70 21.73 1.29
N LYS A 222 1.43 21.72 2.42
CA LYS A 222 0.94 22.14 3.75
C LYS A 222 -0.36 21.46 4.17
N GLY A 223 -0.47 20.16 3.86
CA GLY A 223 -1.58 19.32 4.27
C GLY A 223 -2.81 19.32 3.35
N LYS A 224 -2.92 20.28 2.44
CA LYS A 224 -4.03 20.38 1.48
C LYS A 224 -3.61 19.78 0.14
N THR A 225 -3.72 18.49 0.02
CA THR A 225 -3.23 17.75 -1.16
C THR A 225 -4.00 16.44 -1.34
N GLY A 226 -3.92 15.88 -2.56
CA GLY A 226 -4.42 14.53 -2.87
C GLY A 226 -3.61 13.42 -2.22
N ARG A 227 -3.89 12.21 -2.67
CA ARG A 227 -3.14 11.01 -2.27
C ARG A 227 -2.84 10.18 -3.50
N MET A 228 -1.59 9.73 -3.63
CA MET A 228 -1.24 8.60 -4.48
C MET A 228 -1.93 7.35 -3.92
N LEU A 229 -2.20 6.38 -4.78
CA LEU A 229 -2.79 5.10 -4.37
C LEU A 229 -1.90 3.94 -4.80
N ALA A 230 -1.40 3.21 -3.82
CA ALA A 230 -0.75 1.93 -4.02
C ALA A 230 -1.81 0.81 -4.04
N LEU A 231 -1.79 -0.04 -5.06
CA LEU A 231 -2.66 -1.21 -5.19
C LEU A 231 -1.83 -2.49 -5.34
N LEU A 232 -2.28 -3.55 -4.68
CA LEU A 232 -1.69 -4.89 -4.77
C LEU A 232 -2.78 -5.96 -4.62
N GLY A 233 -2.74 -7.02 -5.43
CA GLY A 233 -3.67 -8.14 -5.30
C GLY A 233 -3.12 -9.42 -5.92
N LEU A 234 -3.53 -10.59 -5.40
CA LEU A 234 -3.25 -11.90 -5.98
C LEU A 234 -4.25 -12.22 -7.10
N VAL A 235 -3.72 -12.80 -8.20
CA VAL A 235 -4.51 -13.21 -9.38
C VAL A 235 -5.19 -14.54 -9.12
#